data_efa1efb6af626c7bc68625f4e8cc8687
#
_entry.id   efa1efb6af626c7bc68625f4e8cc8687
#
_cell.length_a   1.000
_cell.length_b   1.000
_cell.length_c   1.000
_cell.angle_alpha   90.00
_cell.angle_beta   90.00
_cell.angle_gamma   90.00
#
_symmetry.space_group_name_H-M   'P 1'
#
loop_
_entity.id
_entity.type
_entity.pdbx_description
1 polymer ?
#
loop_
_entity_poly.entity_id
_entity_poly.type
_entity_poly.pdbx_seq_one_letter_code
_entity_poly.pdbx_strand_id
1 'polypeptide(L)'
;MNSLAEIEKWLKEHAINNYLISEDFYITVQGNVNLNKKLSVKKLPVKFKMVDGFFDISNNGLTSLDGCPKTITGDFNCSRNSLVSLFEGPTEVSDFDCSYNQLKNLSYAPKEVKGSFDCSNNQIDSIKGMPRSIKGFFKCSANKIATLKGGPKYVDADFDCSENLIERLIGGPVSVGHDYICHKNNLTDLDGVADEIGSDLVTDIRLNHLTSTFNEEEKTWRYKGSEVISHIYKPIVALTNVDDISRWLRKHEIKNFTILKDNSVNVHGDVRLADKLTNLLKLPLNFNIVEGDFDIGDNELTSLEGSPKKVTGSFMAHKNEIFSLKGGPKEVGGSFIILHNNITSLEFSPSVVKEDFICSHNPLKELDGINTVLGYIFTGVHIPNIKCQKYVYKGITTYKYPADFVMKYLDKQYISLTDEEKAFEETKKNLENVITKMLEQATLSK
;
A
#
# COMPACT_ATOMS: atom_id res chain seq x y z
N MET A 1 -2.41 -37.24 -15.33
CA MET A 1 -3.17 -38.11 -16.24
C MET A 1 -2.86 -37.71 -17.66
N ASN A 2 -2.71 -38.69 -18.55
CA ASN A 2 -2.20 -38.46 -19.89
C ASN A 2 -3.16 -38.93 -21.01
N SER A 3 -4.38 -39.30 -20.65
CA SER A 3 -5.41 -39.68 -21.63
C SER A 3 -6.76 -39.09 -21.27
N LEU A 4 -7.59 -38.83 -22.28
CA LEU A 4 -8.95 -38.30 -22.11
C LEU A 4 -9.80 -39.25 -21.24
N ALA A 5 -9.72 -40.55 -21.47
CA ALA A 5 -10.48 -41.56 -20.72
C ALA A 5 -10.15 -41.61 -19.24
N GLU A 6 -8.86 -41.40 -18.87
CA GLU A 6 -8.42 -41.31 -17.45
C GLU A 6 -9.00 -40.05 -16.79
N ILE A 7 -8.98 -38.92 -17.49
CA ILE A 7 -9.49 -37.63 -16.99
C ILE A 7 -10.99 -37.72 -16.78
N GLU A 8 -11.76 -38.22 -17.77
CA GLU A 8 -13.22 -38.37 -17.68
C GLU A 8 -13.62 -39.32 -16.55
N LYS A 9 -12.92 -40.44 -16.39
CA LYS A 9 -13.12 -41.36 -15.29
C LYS A 9 -12.92 -40.67 -13.95
N TRP A 10 -11.81 -39.93 -13.79
CA TRP A 10 -11.48 -39.19 -12.57
C TRP A 10 -12.53 -38.12 -12.25
N LEU A 11 -12.99 -37.35 -13.25
CA LEU A 11 -14.04 -36.33 -13.08
C LEU A 11 -15.35 -36.96 -12.61
N LYS A 12 -15.72 -38.08 -13.17
CA LYS A 12 -16.92 -38.83 -12.79
C LYS A 12 -16.83 -39.39 -11.35
N GLU A 13 -15.68 -39.93 -10.96
CA GLU A 13 -15.41 -40.42 -9.60
C GLU A 13 -15.51 -39.32 -8.54
N HIS A 14 -15.21 -38.06 -8.93
CA HIS A 14 -15.29 -36.89 -8.06
C HIS A 14 -16.59 -36.08 -8.22
N ALA A 15 -17.55 -36.61 -8.96
CA ALA A 15 -18.86 -36.00 -9.23
C ALA A 15 -18.76 -34.58 -9.85
N ILE A 16 -17.75 -34.36 -10.70
CA ILE A 16 -17.58 -33.13 -11.47
C ILE A 16 -18.32 -33.31 -12.79
N ASN A 17 -19.33 -32.47 -13.00
CA ASN A 17 -20.19 -32.51 -14.19
C ASN A 17 -20.06 -31.18 -14.95
N ASN A 18 -20.69 -31.10 -16.14
CA ASN A 18 -20.70 -29.87 -16.97
C ASN A 18 -19.31 -29.34 -17.28
N TYR A 19 -18.47 -30.18 -17.84
CA TYR A 19 -17.10 -29.83 -18.17
C TYR A 19 -16.83 -29.94 -19.68
N LEU A 20 -15.80 -29.23 -20.10
CA LEU A 20 -15.14 -29.33 -21.40
C LEU A 20 -13.65 -29.64 -21.18
N ILE A 21 -13.13 -30.57 -21.99
CA ILE A 21 -11.69 -30.90 -21.97
C ILE A 21 -11.10 -30.43 -23.31
N SER A 22 -10.07 -29.60 -23.26
CA SER A 22 -9.35 -29.13 -24.45
C SER A 22 -8.40 -30.20 -25.00
N GLU A 23 -7.88 -30.02 -26.21
CA GLU A 23 -6.88 -30.90 -26.83
C GLU A 23 -5.63 -31.06 -25.96
N ASP A 24 -5.26 -30.02 -25.20
CA ASP A 24 -4.12 -30.00 -24.26
C ASP A 24 -4.48 -30.58 -22.88
N PHE A 25 -5.63 -31.25 -22.75
CA PHE A 25 -6.14 -31.86 -21.52
C PHE A 25 -6.43 -30.87 -20.37
N TYR A 26 -6.66 -29.59 -20.66
CA TYR A 26 -7.16 -28.63 -19.67
C TYR A 26 -8.69 -28.73 -19.54
N ILE A 27 -9.16 -28.66 -18.30
CA ILE A 27 -10.57 -28.82 -17.94
C ILE A 27 -11.17 -27.44 -17.66
N THR A 28 -12.26 -27.12 -18.32
CA THR A 28 -13.15 -26.00 -18.00
C THR A 28 -14.44 -26.57 -17.42
N VAL A 29 -14.86 -26.11 -16.25
CA VAL A 29 -16.08 -26.57 -15.56
C VAL A 29 -17.08 -25.43 -15.49
N GLN A 30 -18.33 -25.69 -15.88
CA GLN A 30 -19.48 -24.81 -15.67
C GLN A 30 -20.25 -25.29 -14.44
N GLY A 31 -19.91 -24.74 -13.28
CA GLY A 31 -20.44 -25.09 -11.98
C GLY A 31 -19.37 -25.30 -10.94
N ASN A 32 -19.77 -25.70 -9.78
CA ASN A 32 -18.94 -25.85 -8.61
C ASN A 32 -18.08 -27.12 -8.65
N VAL A 33 -16.85 -27.01 -8.15
CA VAL A 33 -15.93 -28.15 -7.96
C VAL A 33 -15.64 -28.32 -6.48
N ASN A 34 -16.16 -29.38 -5.90
CA ASN A 34 -15.91 -29.73 -4.50
C ASN A 34 -15.05 -30.99 -4.39
N LEU A 35 -13.78 -30.80 -4.04
CA LEU A 35 -12.80 -31.86 -3.79
C LEU A 35 -12.35 -31.93 -2.32
N ASN A 36 -13.10 -31.28 -1.40
CA ASN A 36 -12.78 -31.28 0.04
C ASN A 36 -12.70 -32.73 0.57
N LYS A 37 -11.58 -33.08 1.20
CA LYS A 37 -11.29 -34.42 1.77
C LYS A 37 -11.39 -35.59 0.77
N LYS A 38 -11.25 -35.32 -0.52
CA LYS A 38 -11.43 -36.35 -1.57
C LYS A 38 -10.12 -36.77 -2.24
N LEU A 39 -9.01 -36.08 -1.95
CA LEU A 39 -7.75 -36.33 -2.61
C LEU A 39 -6.72 -36.91 -1.64
N SER A 40 -6.05 -37.98 -2.08
CA SER A 40 -4.93 -38.60 -1.35
C SER A 40 -3.61 -38.38 -2.10
N VAL A 41 -3.41 -37.18 -2.62
CA VAL A 41 -2.27 -36.82 -3.49
C VAL A 41 -1.64 -35.50 -3.02
N LYS A 42 -0.40 -35.25 -3.45
CA LYS A 42 0.32 -33.99 -3.10
C LYS A 42 0.02 -32.83 -4.01
N LYS A 43 -0.54 -33.07 -5.19
CA LYS A 43 -1.00 -32.08 -6.18
C LYS A 43 -2.16 -32.67 -6.99
N LEU A 44 -2.90 -31.81 -7.66
CA LEU A 44 -4.01 -32.25 -8.52
C LEU A 44 -3.47 -33.15 -9.65
N PRO A 45 -4.14 -34.29 -9.90
CA PRO A 45 -3.72 -35.23 -10.96
C PRO A 45 -4.18 -34.78 -12.37
N VAL A 46 -5.01 -33.74 -12.44
CA VAL A 46 -5.58 -33.14 -13.65
C VAL A 46 -5.31 -31.64 -13.65
N LYS A 47 -5.49 -30.96 -14.77
CA LYS A 47 -5.27 -29.53 -14.93
C LYS A 47 -6.58 -28.83 -15.25
N PHE A 48 -6.98 -27.91 -14.38
CA PHE A 48 -8.11 -27.03 -14.62
C PHE A 48 -7.64 -25.74 -15.31
N LYS A 49 -8.41 -25.28 -16.30
CA LYS A 49 -8.22 -23.97 -16.94
C LYS A 49 -9.06 -22.90 -16.27
N MET A 50 -10.35 -23.22 -16.08
CA MET A 50 -11.35 -22.32 -15.54
C MET A 50 -12.43 -23.11 -14.78
N VAL A 51 -12.95 -22.53 -13.71
CA VAL A 51 -14.13 -22.99 -12.99
C VAL A 51 -15.12 -21.82 -12.86
N ASP A 52 -16.28 -21.97 -13.49
CA ASP A 52 -17.37 -21.01 -13.39
C ASP A 52 -18.27 -21.41 -12.21
N GLY A 53 -17.81 -21.11 -11.01
CA GLY A 53 -18.38 -21.48 -9.72
C GLY A 53 -17.29 -21.45 -8.65
N PHE A 54 -17.53 -22.06 -7.48
CA PHE A 54 -16.49 -22.21 -6.45
C PHE A 54 -15.55 -23.39 -6.76
N PHE A 55 -14.34 -23.33 -6.23
CA PHE A 55 -13.34 -24.39 -6.29
C PHE A 55 -12.80 -24.69 -4.90
N ASP A 56 -13.20 -25.84 -4.33
CA ASP A 56 -12.79 -26.27 -2.99
C ASP A 56 -11.88 -27.50 -3.06
N ILE A 57 -10.62 -27.32 -2.67
CA ILE A 57 -9.58 -28.36 -2.55
C ILE A 57 -9.08 -28.48 -1.12
N SER A 58 -9.81 -28.01 -0.16
CA SER A 58 -9.41 -27.99 1.25
C SER A 58 -9.30 -29.39 1.85
N ASN A 59 -8.55 -29.51 2.94
CA ASN A 59 -8.39 -30.75 3.75
C ASN A 59 -7.84 -31.96 2.97
N ASN A 60 -6.86 -31.78 2.10
CA ASN A 60 -6.34 -32.88 1.26
C ASN A 60 -4.86 -33.22 1.48
N GLY A 61 -4.12 -32.39 2.23
CA GLY A 61 -2.69 -32.56 2.40
C GLY A 61 -1.86 -32.20 1.15
N LEU A 62 -2.40 -31.35 0.27
CA LEU A 62 -1.73 -30.85 -0.92
C LEU A 62 -0.50 -30.01 -0.54
N THR A 63 0.58 -30.15 -1.31
CA THR A 63 1.80 -29.36 -1.14
C THR A 63 2.02 -28.34 -2.26
N SER A 64 1.17 -28.37 -3.31
CA SER A 64 1.24 -27.51 -4.50
C SER A 64 -0.16 -27.25 -5.05
N LEU A 65 -0.33 -26.06 -5.67
CA LEU A 65 -1.50 -25.68 -6.45
C LEU A 65 -1.36 -26.01 -7.93
N ASP A 66 -0.32 -26.81 -8.33
CA ASP A 66 -0.18 -27.28 -9.70
C ASP A 66 -1.45 -28.04 -10.15
N GLY A 67 -2.02 -27.60 -11.25
CA GLY A 67 -3.30 -28.10 -11.78
C GLY A 67 -4.52 -27.27 -11.38
N CYS A 68 -4.38 -26.28 -10.50
CA CYS A 68 -5.49 -25.37 -10.17
C CYS A 68 -5.88 -24.46 -11.35
N PRO A 69 -7.16 -24.06 -11.45
CA PRO A 69 -7.59 -23.12 -12.47
C PRO A 69 -6.99 -21.72 -12.23
N LYS A 70 -6.68 -21.01 -13.30
CA LYS A 70 -6.23 -19.61 -13.22
C LYS A 70 -7.40 -18.64 -13.03
N THR A 71 -8.60 -19.03 -13.45
CA THR A 71 -9.81 -18.24 -13.34
C THR A 71 -10.86 -19.04 -12.59
N ILE A 72 -11.37 -18.45 -11.49
CA ILE A 72 -12.46 -18.97 -10.68
C ILE A 72 -13.45 -17.82 -10.50
N THR A 73 -14.71 -18.00 -10.91
CA THR A 73 -15.71 -16.93 -10.80
C THR A 73 -16.31 -16.80 -9.40
N GLY A 74 -16.26 -17.87 -8.62
CA GLY A 74 -16.71 -17.96 -7.24
C GLY A 74 -15.55 -17.99 -6.24
N ASP A 75 -15.76 -18.69 -5.13
CA ASP A 75 -14.81 -18.79 -4.03
C ASP A 75 -13.71 -19.81 -4.31
N PHE A 76 -12.52 -19.55 -3.79
CA PHE A 76 -11.43 -20.51 -3.79
C PHE A 76 -11.02 -20.89 -2.38
N ASN A 77 -11.20 -22.16 -2.03
CA ASN A 77 -10.79 -22.70 -0.75
C ASN A 77 -9.68 -23.74 -0.92
N CYS A 78 -8.46 -23.38 -0.49
CA CYS A 78 -7.30 -24.29 -0.43
C CYS A 78 -6.79 -24.47 1.02
N SER A 79 -7.64 -24.20 2.01
CA SER A 79 -7.30 -24.31 3.42
C SER A 79 -7.00 -25.74 3.88
N ARG A 80 -6.38 -25.88 5.04
CA ARG A 80 -6.07 -27.15 5.69
C ARG A 80 -5.36 -28.13 4.74
N ASN A 81 -4.28 -27.64 4.14
CA ASN A 81 -3.37 -28.41 3.31
C ASN A 81 -1.92 -28.30 3.88
N SER A 82 -0.92 -28.62 3.07
CA SER A 82 0.49 -28.49 3.43
C SER A 82 1.21 -27.54 2.45
N LEU A 83 0.51 -26.50 1.99
CA LEU A 83 1.02 -25.56 0.99
C LEU A 83 2.12 -24.69 1.61
N VAL A 84 3.24 -24.57 0.90
CA VAL A 84 4.36 -23.66 1.25
C VAL A 84 4.39 -22.43 0.35
N SER A 85 3.62 -22.43 -0.74
CA SER A 85 3.52 -21.34 -1.72
C SER A 85 2.15 -21.39 -2.40
N LEU A 86 1.68 -20.22 -2.85
CA LEU A 86 0.47 -20.07 -3.67
C LEU A 86 0.78 -20.04 -5.18
N PHE A 87 2.02 -20.38 -5.56
CA PHE A 87 2.40 -20.47 -6.97
C PHE A 87 1.46 -21.43 -7.73
N GLU A 88 1.09 -21.08 -8.96
CA GLU A 88 0.09 -21.75 -9.79
C GLU A 88 -1.38 -21.61 -9.33
N GLY A 89 -1.66 -20.86 -8.26
CA GLY A 89 -3.03 -20.51 -7.86
C GLY A 89 -3.74 -19.54 -8.81
N PRO A 90 -5.02 -19.23 -8.55
CA PRO A 90 -5.83 -18.28 -9.30
C PRO A 90 -5.35 -16.84 -9.12
N THR A 91 -5.69 -15.97 -10.07
CA THR A 91 -5.35 -14.53 -10.03
C THR A 91 -6.49 -13.65 -9.56
N GLU A 92 -7.72 -14.13 -9.65
CA GLU A 92 -8.96 -13.44 -9.26
C GLU A 92 -9.96 -14.47 -8.71
N VAL A 93 -10.65 -14.11 -7.62
CA VAL A 93 -11.64 -14.95 -6.94
C VAL A 93 -12.70 -14.07 -6.23
N SER A 94 -13.82 -14.67 -5.81
CA SER A 94 -14.76 -14.03 -4.88
C SER A 94 -14.17 -14.03 -3.47
N ASP A 95 -14.31 -15.11 -2.73
CA ASP A 95 -13.65 -15.31 -1.44
C ASP A 95 -12.39 -16.15 -1.62
N PHE A 96 -11.37 -15.88 -0.79
CA PHE A 96 -10.12 -16.62 -0.78
C PHE A 96 -9.79 -17.16 0.61
N ASP A 97 -9.73 -18.47 0.75
CA ASP A 97 -9.30 -19.15 1.99
C ASP A 97 -8.07 -20.02 1.73
N CYS A 98 -6.91 -19.58 2.27
CA CYS A 98 -5.66 -20.33 2.31
C CYS A 98 -5.20 -20.62 3.75
N SER A 99 -6.11 -20.56 4.72
CA SER A 99 -5.82 -20.80 6.12
C SER A 99 -5.32 -22.22 6.40
N TYR A 100 -4.67 -22.41 7.55
CA TYR A 100 -4.15 -23.72 7.98
C TYR A 100 -3.24 -24.37 6.92
N ASN A 101 -2.17 -23.66 6.54
CA ASN A 101 -1.13 -24.15 5.65
C ASN A 101 0.27 -23.86 6.25
N GLN A 102 1.31 -23.89 5.42
CA GLN A 102 2.70 -23.63 5.84
C GLN A 102 3.30 -22.46 5.06
N LEU A 103 2.45 -21.49 4.64
CA LEU A 103 2.84 -20.33 3.86
C LEU A 103 3.74 -19.41 4.69
N LYS A 104 4.86 -18.95 4.09
CA LYS A 104 5.76 -17.97 4.72
C LYS A 104 5.49 -16.54 4.24
N ASN A 105 4.87 -16.40 3.08
CA ASN A 105 4.48 -15.11 2.50
C ASN A 105 3.26 -15.31 1.61
N LEU A 106 2.68 -14.20 1.15
CA LEU A 106 1.52 -14.16 0.28
C LEU A 106 1.88 -13.87 -1.20
N SER A 107 3.13 -14.15 -1.60
CA SER A 107 3.51 -14.12 -3.00
C SER A 107 2.61 -15.06 -3.80
N TYR A 108 2.15 -14.58 -4.97
CA TYR A 108 1.20 -15.30 -5.82
C TYR A 108 -0.23 -15.43 -5.26
N ALA A 109 -0.58 -14.75 -4.17
CA ALA A 109 -1.99 -14.62 -3.78
C ALA A 109 -2.79 -13.91 -4.89
N PRO A 110 -4.11 -14.15 -4.98
CA PRO A 110 -4.95 -13.43 -5.93
C PRO A 110 -4.79 -11.92 -5.80
N LYS A 111 -4.67 -11.23 -6.94
CA LYS A 111 -4.56 -9.76 -6.99
C LYS A 111 -5.89 -9.07 -6.76
N GLU A 112 -6.98 -9.75 -7.11
CA GLU A 112 -8.34 -9.29 -6.91
C GLU A 112 -9.11 -10.32 -6.10
N VAL A 113 -9.60 -9.89 -4.94
CA VAL A 113 -10.50 -10.65 -4.06
C VAL A 113 -11.73 -9.77 -3.84
N LYS A 114 -12.88 -10.23 -4.36
CA LYS A 114 -14.12 -9.44 -4.35
C LYS A 114 -14.86 -9.49 -3.01
N GLY A 115 -14.57 -10.47 -2.19
CA GLY A 115 -15.18 -10.72 -0.88
C GLY A 115 -14.14 -10.81 0.22
N SER A 116 -14.08 -11.93 0.92
CA SER A 116 -13.26 -12.16 2.12
C SER A 116 -11.91 -12.79 1.80
N PHE A 117 -10.92 -12.54 2.66
CA PHE A 117 -9.59 -13.11 2.56
C PHE A 117 -9.17 -13.72 3.90
N ASP A 118 -8.94 -15.04 3.94
CA ASP A 118 -8.43 -15.75 5.11
C ASP A 118 -7.07 -16.38 4.83
N CYS A 119 -6.04 -15.90 5.50
CA CYS A 119 -4.69 -16.47 5.50
C CYS A 119 -4.22 -16.86 6.92
N SER A 120 -5.14 -17.01 7.85
CA SER A 120 -4.84 -17.37 9.24
C SER A 120 -4.16 -18.75 9.37
N ASN A 121 -3.52 -18.97 10.50
CA ASN A 121 -2.88 -20.26 10.80
C ASN A 121 -1.85 -20.69 9.73
N ASN A 122 -0.85 -19.84 9.53
CA ASN A 122 0.27 -20.06 8.62
C ASN A 122 1.61 -19.67 9.31
N GLN A 123 2.64 -19.40 8.54
CA GLN A 123 3.94 -18.92 9.01
C GLN A 123 4.32 -17.59 8.35
N ILE A 124 3.31 -16.79 7.98
CA ILE A 124 3.45 -15.55 7.22
C ILE A 124 4.12 -14.48 8.09
N ASP A 125 5.18 -13.87 7.61
CA ASP A 125 5.90 -12.78 8.27
C ASP A 125 5.53 -11.39 7.74
N SER A 126 4.88 -11.31 6.59
CA SER A 126 4.52 -10.05 5.93
C SER A 126 3.24 -10.18 5.12
N ILE A 127 2.33 -9.20 5.28
CA ILE A 127 1.11 -9.02 4.46
C ILE A 127 1.29 -7.99 3.35
N LYS A 128 2.54 -7.68 3.00
CA LYS A 128 2.84 -6.72 1.92
C LYS A 128 2.35 -7.22 0.57
N GLY A 129 1.69 -6.32 -0.18
CA GLY A 129 1.19 -6.61 -1.52
C GLY A 129 -0.26 -7.11 -1.55
N MET A 130 -0.96 -7.08 -0.43
CA MET A 130 -2.38 -7.36 -0.37
C MET A 130 -3.20 -6.29 -1.10
N PRO A 131 -4.42 -6.64 -1.56
CA PRO A 131 -5.36 -5.66 -2.09
C PRO A 131 -5.59 -4.52 -1.08
N ARG A 132 -5.67 -3.29 -1.57
CA ARG A 132 -5.89 -2.11 -0.71
C ARG A 132 -7.26 -2.14 0.00
N SER A 133 -8.27 -2.74 -0.62
CA SER A 133 -9.63 -2.87 -0.10
C SER A 133 -10.08 -4.31 -0.14
N ILE A 134 -10.66 -4.79 0.95
CA ILE A 134 -11.28 -6.09 1.10
C ILE A 134 -12.76 -5.86 1.43
N LYS A 135 -13.67 -6.38 0.60
CA LYS A 135 -15.11 -6.17 0.75
C LYS A 135 -15.76 -7.03 1.84
N GLY A 136 -15.13 -8.13 2.17
CA GLY A 136 -15.51 -8.98 3.28
C GLY A 136 -14.57 -8.80 4.48
N PHE A 137 -14.34 -9.87 5.23
CA PHE A 137 -13.35 -9.89 6.30
C PHE A 137 -11.92 -10.10 5.76
N PHE A 138 -10.93 -9.64 6.53
CA PHE A 138 -9.54 -9.98 6.34
C PHE A 138 -8.99 -10.63 7.61
N LYS A 139 -8.63 -11.92 7.52
CA LYS A 139 -8.06 -12.68 8.63
C LYS A 139 -6.62 -13.06 8.33
N CYS A 140 -5.70 -12.59 9.16
CA CYS A 140 -4.29 -12.96 9.13
C CYS A 140 -3.79 -13.43 10.51
N SER A 141 -4.70 -13.86 11.38
CA SER A 141 -4.39 -14.33 12.74
C SER A 141 -3.54 -15.60 12.75
N ALA A 142 -2.87 -15.85 13.88
CA ALA A 142 -2.01 -17.01 14.10
C ALA A 142 -0.93 -17.16 13.00
N ASN A 143 -0.08 -16.14 12.88
CA ASN A 143 1.04 -16.06 11.95
C ASN A 143 2.31 -15.52 12.65
N LYS A 144 3.28 -15.01 11.90
CA LYS A 144 4.53 -14.43 12.41
C LYS A 144 4.68 -12.95 11.99
N ILE A 145 3.57 -12.26 11.77
CA ILE A 145 3.55 -10.89 11.27
C ILE A 145 4.04 -9.94 12.37
N ALA A 146 5.08 -9.17 12.07
CA ALA A 146 5.61 -8.15 12.98
C ALA A 146 5.14 -6.72 12.62
N THR A 147 4.62 -6.51 11.41
CA THR A 147 4.15 -5.20 10.95
C THR A 147 2.97 -5.35 10.00
N LEU A 148 2.02 -4.41 10.09
CA LEU A 148 0.85 -4.36 9.21
C LEU A 148 1.11 -3.56 7.92
N LYS A 149 2.32 -3.03 7.73
CA LYS A 149 2.68 -2.27 6.51
C LYS A 149 2.46 -3.10 5.24
N GLY A 150 1.73 -2.49 4.28
CA GLY A 150 1.43 -3.10 2.98
C GLY A 150 0.24 -4.06 2.96
N GLY A 151 -0.48 -4.15 4.07
CA GLY A 151 -1.79 -4.79 4.17
C GLY A 151 -2.94 -3.90 3.68
N PRO A 152 -4.19 -4.41 3.76
CA PRO A 152 -5.37 -3.66 3.35
C PRO A 152 -5.57 -2.40 4.18
N LYS A 153 -6.03 -1.32 3.52
CA LYS A 153 -6.38 -0.04 4.18
C LYS A 153 -7.86 0.07 4.51
N TYR A 154 -8.70 -0.66 3.80
CA TYR A 154 -10.14 -0.68 3.98
C TYR A 154 -10.61 -2.13 4.05
N VAL A 155 -11.30 -2.49 5.13
CA VAL A 155 -11.89 -3.81 5.33
C VAL A 155 -13.35 -3.59 5.70
N ASP A 156 -14.28 -3.99 4.83
CA ASP A 156 -15.69 -3.67 5.00
C ASP A 156 -16.39 -4.52 6.10
N ALA A 157 -15.75 -5.64 6.52
CA ALA A 157 -16.20 -6.46 7.66
C ALA A 157 -15.12 -6.54 8.75
N ASP A 158 -14.84 -7.73 9.33
CA ASP A 158 -13.86 -7.90 10.40
C ASP A 158 -12.42 -7.84 9.89
N PHE A 159 -11.54 -7.20 10.68
CA PHE A 159 -10.09 -7.28 10.53
C PHE A 159 -9.50 -8.03 11.73
N ASP A 160 -8.94 -9.21 11.48
CA ASP A 160 -8.34 -10.05 12.52
C ASP A 160 -6.84 -10.26 12.28
N CYS A 161 -6.03 -9.59 13.08
CA CYS A 161 -4.58 -9.73 13.13
C CYS A 161 -4.08 -10.30 14.47
N SER A 162 -4.94 -10.97 15.23
CA SER A 162 -4.59 -11.58 16.52
C SER A 162 -3.53 -12.67 16.38
N GLU A 163 -2.89 -13.05 17.51
CA GLU A 163 -1.92 -14.16 17.55
C GLU A 163 -0.75 -13.98 16.56
N ASN A 164 -0.12 -12.81 16.59
CA ASN A 164 1.03 -12.46 15.77
C ASN A 164 2.18 -11.87 16.62
N LEU A 165 3.16 -11.23 16.00
CA LEU A 165 4.31 -10.60 16.66
C LEU A 165 4.29 -9.08 16.54
N ILE A 166 3.11 -8.47 16.37
CA ILE A 166 2.91 -7.06 16.10
C ILE A 166 3.23 -6.26 17.36
N GLU A 167 4.14 -5.30 17.26
CA GLU A 167 4.48 -4.37 18.35
C GLU A 167 3.67 -3.06 18.28
N ARG A 168 3.24 -2.66 17.08
CA ARG A 168 2.46 -1.44 16.82
C ARG A 168 1.48 -1.68 15.66
N LEU A 169 0.29 -1.11 15.76
CA LEU A 169 -0.75 -1.27 14.71
C LEU A 169 -0.54 -0.36 13.49
N ILE A 170 0.57 0.38 13.47
CA ILE A 170 0.95 1.29 12.39
C ILE A 170 1.04 0.53 11.06
N GLY A 171 0.42 1.11 10.03
CA GLY A 171 0.36 0.49 8.70
C GLY A 171 -0.81 -0.45 8.50
N GLY A 172 -1.63 -0.65 9.53
CA GLY A 172 -2.89 -1.40 9.45
C GLY A 172 -3.99 -0.67 8.67
N PRO A 173 -5.22 -1.20 8.71
CA PRO A 173 -6.36 -0.57 8.06
C PRO A 173 -6.70 0.80 8.66
N VAL A 174 -7.14 1.71 7.81
CA VAL A 174 -7.67 3.03 8.19
C VAL A 174 -9.14 2.91 8.60
N SER A 175 -9.89 2.00 7.98
CA SER A 175 -11.30 1.77 8.27
C SER A 175 -11.59 0.28 8.32
N VAL A 176 -12.31 -0.15 9.35
CA VAL A 176 -12.81 -1.51 9.56
C VAL A 176 -14.32 -1.41 9.80
N GLY A 177 -15.11 -2.08 8.96
CA GLY A 177 -16.57 -1.97 9.01
C GLY A 177 -17.21 -2.67 10.19
N HIS A 178 -16.57 -3.71 10.74
CA HIS A 178 -17.06 -4.45 11.90
C HIS A 178 -16.00 -4.47 13.03
N ASP A 179 -15.57 -5.68 13.48
CA ASP A 179 -14.64 -5.83 14.58
C ASP A 179 -13.17 -5.68 14.15
N TYR A 180 -12.38 -4.96 14.96
CA TYR A 180 -10.93 -4.92 14.88
C TYR A 180 -10.34 -5.81 15.97
N ILE A 181 -9.73 -6.93 15.60
CA ILE A 181 -9.24 -7.96 16.52
C ILE A 181 -7.72 -8.01 16.48
N CYS A 182 -7.05 -7.67 17.60
CA CYS A 182 -5.60 -7.52 17.67
C CYS A 182 -4.94 -8.10 18.94
N HIS A 183 -5.64 -8.93 19.70
CA HIS A 183 -5.11 -9.55 20.91
C HIS A 183 -3.98 -10.58 20.64
N LYS A 184 -3.25 -10.98 21.69
CA LYS A 184 -2.12 -11.93 21.61
C LYS A 184 -1.07 -11.50 20.59
N ASN A 185 -0.65 -10.25 20.71
CA ASN A 185 0.46 -9.64 19.99
C ASN A 185 1.49 -9.09 21.00
N ASN A 186 2.53 -8.41 20.53
CA ASN A 186 3.50 -7.74 21.40
C ASN A 186 3.14 -6.23 21.60
N LEU A 187 1.86 -5.89 21.55
CA LEU A 187 1.39 -4.52 21.66
C LEU A 187 1.61 -3.97 23.07
N THR A 188 2.13 -2.77 23.19
CA THR A 188 2.21 -2.01 24.45
C THR A 188 1.16 -0.90 24.52
N ASP A 189 0.62 -0.51 23.39
CA ASP A 189 -0.42 0.51 23.22
C ASP A 189 -1.22 0.22 21.93
N LEU A 190 -2.16 1.09 21.61
CA LEU A 190 -3.00 0.99 20.41
C LEU A 190 -2.58 2.01 19.32
N ASP A 191 -1.32 2.45 19.34
CA ASP A 191 -0.81 3.37 18.34
C ASP A 191 -0.88 2.72 16.94
N GLY A 192 -1.61 3.37 16.04
CA GLY A 192 -1.86 2.85 14.69
C GLY A 192 -3.14 2.06 14.51
N VAL A 193 -4.02 2.01 15.53
CA VAL A 193 -5.37 1.45 15.34
C VAL A 193 -6.13 2.25 14.28
N ALA A 194 -7.09 1.62 13.61
CA ALA A 194 -7.91 2.24 12.56
C ALA A 194 -8.59 3.54 13.02
N ASP A 195 -8.79 4.47 12.08
CA ASP A 195 -9.52 5.73 12.30
C ASP A 195 -11.03 5.49 12.46
N GLU A 196 -11.53 4.38 11.91
CA GLU A 196 -12.93 3.98 11.97
C GLU A 196 -13.02 2.49 12.30
N ILE A 197 -13.81 2.15 13.34
CA ILE A 197 -14.18 0.79 13.72
C ILE A 197 -15.70 0.77 13.89
N GLY A 198 -16.37 0.03 13.01
CA GLY A 198 -17.83 0.02 12.94
C GLY A 198 -18.50 -0.72 14.09
N SER A 199 -17.84 -1.71 14.68
CA SER A 199 -18.34 -2.47 15.83
C SER A 199 -17.38 -2.34 17.01
N ASP A 200 -16.61 -3.38 17.32
CA ASP A 200 -15.82 -3.44 18.54
C ASP A 200 -14.31 -3.56 18.25
N LEU A 201 -13.50 -3.05 19.16
CA LEU A 201 -12.08 -3.38 19.29
C LEU A 201 -11.92 -4.54 20.28
N VAL A 202 -11.24 -5.60 19.87
CA VAL A 202 -10.89 -6.76 20.72
C VAL A 202 -9.39 -6.82 20.92
N THR A 203 -8.91 -6.61 22.14
CA THR A 203 -7.49 -6.49 22.47
C THR A 203 -7.21 -7.03 23.87
N ASP A 204 -5.97 -7.37 24.18
CA ASP A 204 -5.47 -7.66 25.53
C ASP A 204 -5.00 -6.40 26.28
N ILE A 205 -5.02 -5.24 25.63
CA ILE A 205 -4.68 -3.96 26.24
C ILE A 205 -5.87 -3.42 27.04
N ARG A 206 -5.66 -3.12 28.32
CA ARG A 206 -6.66 -2.52 29.18
C ARG A 206 -6.70 -1.00 29.03
N LEU A 207 -7.86 -0.46 28.64
CA LEU A 207 -8.16 0.98 28.59
C LEU A 207 -8.98 1.36 29.83
N ASN A 208 -8.32 1.93 30.86
CA ASN A 208 -8.88 2.11 32.19
C ASN A 208 -10.09 3.06 32.29
N HIS A 209 -10.38 3.84 31.25
CA HIS A 209 -11.42 4.87 31.24
C HIS A 209 -12.57 4.55 30.29
N LEU A 210 -12.57 3.37 29.66
CA LEU A 210 -13.60 2.95 28.72
C LEU A 210 -14.43 1.79 29.28
N THR A 211 -15.72 1.79 28.95
CA THR A 211 -16.60 0.65 29.22
C THR A 211 -16.18 -0.53 28.37
N SER A 212 -16.03 -1.70 29.00
CA SER A 212 -15.57 -2.91 28.33
C SER A 212 -16.22 -4.16 28.90
N THR A 213 -16.24 -5.22 28.08
CA THR A 213 -16.48 -6.58 28.54
C THR A 213 -15.16 -7.36 28.50
N PHE A 214 -14.92 -8.14 29.54
CA PHE A 214 -13.71 -8.97 29.64
C PHE A 214 -14.05 -10.44 29.36
N ASN A 215 -13.32 -11.06 28.45
CA ASN A 215 -13.39 -12.48 28.19
C ASN A 215 -12.32 -13.20 29.03
N GLU A 216 -12.77 -13.99 30.04
CA GLU A 216 -11.89 -14.69 30.96
C GLU A 216 -11.07 -15.81 30.31
N GLU A 217 -11.59 -16.49 29.29
CA GLU A 217 -10.91 -17.59 28.60
C GLU A 217 -9.78 -17.08 27.72
N GLU A 218 -10.07 -16.06 26.91
CA GLU A 218 -9.11 -15.48 25.96
C GLU A 218 -8.21 -14.42 26.61
N LYS A 219 -8.53 -13.93 27.81
CA LYS A 219 -7.87 -12.80 28.48
C LYS A 219 -7.91 -11.53 27.67
N THR A 220 -9.05 -11.25 27.01
CA THR A 220 -9.22 -10.12 26.12
C THR A 220 -10.27 -9.15 26.62
N TRP A 221 -10.09 -7.87 26.28
CA TRP A 221 -11.05 -6.80 26.49
C TRP A 221 -11.74 -6.47 25.15
N ARG A 222 -13.05 -6.25 25.21
CA ARG A 222 -13.86 -5.80 24.08
C ARG A 222 -14.41 -4.42 24.41
N TYR A 223 -14.09 -3.45 23.55
CA TYR A 223 -14.47 -2.06 23.65
C TYR A 223 -15.31 -1.65 22.46
N LYS A 224 -16.26 -0.74 22.61
CA LYS A 224 -16.94 -0.11 21.48
C LYS A 224 -15.93 0.68 20.64
N GLY A 225 -15.85 0.41 19.35
CA GLY A 225 -14.90 1.05 18.44
C GLY A 225 -15.02 2.57 18.46
N SER A 226 -16.25 3.11 18.42
CA SER A 226 -16.49 4.56 18.49
C SER A 226 -15.99 5.21 19.78
N GLU A 227 -16.04 4.50 20.93
CA GLU A 227 -15.52 5.01 22.20
C GLU A 227 -13.98 4.98 22.20
N VAL A 228 -13.37 3.92 21.65
CA VAL A 228 -11.92 3.80 21.48
C VAL A 228 -11.40 4.93 20.60
N ILE A 229 -12.02 5.12 19.43
CA ILE A 229 -11.64 6.17 18.51
C ILE A 229 -11.74 7.55 19.16
N SER A 230 -12.82 7.85 19.85
CA SER A 230 -12.98 9.14 20.55
C SER A 230 -11.99 9.33 21.70
N HIS A 231 -11.50 8.26 22.30
CA HIS A 231 -10.54 8.28 23.40
C HIS A 231 -9.08 8.39 22.92
N ILE A 232 -8.71 7.61 21.89
CA ILE A 232 -7.36 7.57 21.31
C ILE A 232 -7.19 8.71 20.32
N TYR A 233 -8.16 8.90 19.47
CA TYR A 233 -8.29 10.07 18.60
C TYR A 233 -9.06 11.17 19.38
N LYS A 234 -8.34 11.92 20.16
CA LYS A 234 -8.62 13.36 20.01
C LYS A 234 -8.41 13.60 18.53
N PRO A 235 -9.43 14.04 17.76
CA PRO A 235 -9.20 14.35 16.35
C PRO A 235 -7.90 15.13 16.32
N ILE A 236 -7.02 14.86 15.33
CA ILE A 236 -5.93 15.77 15.06
C ILE A 236 -6.63 17.05 14.64
N VAL A 237 -7.11 17.75 15.64
CA VAL A 237 -7.54 19.14 15.52
C VAL A 237 -6.30 19.79 15.00
N ALA A 238 -6.38 20.33 13.79
CA ALA A 238 -5.31 21.14 13.24
C ALA A 238 -4.78 21.96 14.40
N LEU A 239 -3.48 21.81 14.71
CA LEU A 239 -2.90 22.44 15.88
C LEU A 239 -3.15 23.93 15.75
N THR A 240 -4.06 24.46 16.58
CA THR A 240 -4.57 25.83 16.44
C THR A 240 -4.05 26.76 17.52
N ASN A 241 -3.32 26.23 18.51
CA ASN A 241 -2.68 27.07 19.49
C ASN A 241 -1.13 27.01 19.39
N VAL A 242 -0.49 28.11 19.69
CA VAL A 242 0.96 28.32 19.55
C VAL A 242 1.78 27.31 20.38
N ASP A 243 1.30 26.94 21.57
CA ASP A 243 2.02 26.05 22.48
C ASP A 243 2.04 24.61 21.95
N ASP A 244 0.92 24.13 21.42
CA ASP A 244 0.82 22.78 20.84
C ASP A 244 1.58 22.70 19.54
N ILE A 245 1.52 23.74 18.69
CA ILE A 245 2.35 23.84 17.47
C ILE A 245 3.82 23.79 17.83
N SER A 246 4.26 24.63 18.82
CA SER A 246 5.65 24.68 19.26
C SER A 246 6.11 23.34 19.84
N ARG A 247 5.27 22.68 20.62
CA ARG A 247 5.56 21.36 21.20
C ARG A 247 5.71 20.31 20.11
N TRP A 248 4.81 20.28 19.14
CA TRP A 248 4.86 19.35 18.01
C TRP A 248 6.12 19.55 17.16
N LEU A 249 6.45 20.79 16.78
CA LEU A 249 7.65 21.11 16.01
C LEU A 249 8.93 20.66 16.73
N ARG A 250 9.06 20.94 18.01
CA ARG A 250 10.21 20.54 18.83
C ARG A 250 10.32 19.03 18.99
N LYS A 251 9.19 18.33 19.16
CA LYS A 251 9.13 16.86 19.20
C LYS A 251 9.69 16.23 17.92
N HIS A 252 9.48 16.90 16.77
CA HIS A 252 9.98 16.44 15.47
C HIS A 252 11.33 17.11 15.10
N GLU A 253 12.06 17.62 16.09
CA GLU A 253 13.41 18.21 15.96
C GLU A 253 13.47 19.48 15.09
N ILE A 254 12.34 20.09 14.77
CA ILE A 254 12.27 21.39 14.07
C ILE A 254 12.49 22.49 15.11
N LYS A 255 13.65 23.15 15.09
CA LYS A 255 14.07 24.08 16.15
C LYS A 255 13.97 25.55 15.75
N ASN A 256 14.26 25.89 14.50
CA ASN A 256 14.31 27.26 13.99
C ASN A 256 13.02 27.58 13.22
N PHE A 257 12.00 28.08 13.91
CA PHE A 257 10.72 28.38 13.31
C PHE A 257 10.11 29.68 13.85
N THR A 258 9.20 30.24 13.06
CA THR A 258 8.35 31.37 13.45
C THR A 258 6.90 30.99 13.20
N ILE A 259 6.05 31.09 14.22
CA ILE A 259 4.60 30.88 14.09
C ILE A 259 3.95 32.22 13.77
N LEU A 260 3.20 32.27 12.67
CA LEU A 260 2.52 33.47 12.20
C LEU A 260 1.16 33.67 12.90
N LYS A 261 0.53 34.85 12.69
CA LYS A 261 -0.74 35.20 13.31
C LYS A 261 -1.91 34.26 12.92
N ASP A 262 -1.82 33.61 11.77
CA ASP A 262 -2.77 32.63 11.26
C ASP A 262 -2.42 31.19 11.69
N ASN A 263 -1.49 31.03 12.64
CA ASN A 263 -0.95 29.76 13.10
C ASN A 263 -0.19 28.93 12.05
N SER A 264 0.08 29.50 10.87
CA SER A 264 1.00 28.87 9.93
C SER A 264 2.46 29.07 10.35
N VAL A 265 3.36 28.21 9.87
CA VAL A 265 4.76 28.14 10.35
C VAL A 265 5.73 28.43 9.23
N ASN A 266 6.64 29.38 9.45
CA ASN A 266 7.87 29.51 8.69
C ASN A 266 9.00 28.73 9.39
N VAL A 267 9.77 27.96 8.63
CA VAL A 267 10.93 27.23 9.15
C VAL A 267 12.19 27.73 8.47
N HIS A 268 13.21 28.04 9.27
CA HIS A 268 14.53 28.49 8.81
C HIS A 268 15.50 27.32 8.84
N GLY A 269 15.45 26.47 7.81
CA GLY A 269 16.22 25.24 7.65
C GLY A 269 15.37 24.08 7.16
N ASP A 270 15.93 22.90 7.17
CA ASP A 270 15.30 21.68 6.68
C ASP A 270 14.19 21.20 7.63
N VAL A 271 13.15 20.60 7.04
CA VAL A 271 12.09 19.85 7.73
C VAL A 271 12.20 18.38 7.32
N ARG A 272 12.54 17.52 8.26
CA ARG A 272 12.78 16.08 8.03
C ARG A 272 11.76 15.23 8.79
N LEU A 273 10.64 14.96 8.14
CA LEU A 273 9.49 14.20 8.67
C LEU A 273 9.30 12.85 7.98
N ALA A 274 10.26 12.42 7.17
CA ALA A 274 10.22 11.11 6.51
C ALA A 274 10.16 9.99 7.55
N ASP A 275 9.23 9.03 7.37
CA ASP A 275 8.95 7.88 8.28
C ASP A 275 8.64 8.28 9.74
N LYS A 276 8.21 9.53 9.97
CA LYS A 276 7.95 10.08 11.33
C LYS A 276 6.47 10.47 11.55
N LEU A 277 5.65 10.49 10.50
CA LEU A 277 4.24 10.91 10.56
C LEU A 277 3.34 9.67 10.63
N THR A 278 3.34 9.04 11.79
CA THR A 278 2.54 7.84 12.02
C THR A 278 1.05 8.20 12.15
N ASN A 279 0.18 7.45 11.45
CA ASN A 279 -1.28 7.60 11.46
C ASN A 279 -1.79 8.98 11.01
N LEU A 280 -1.00 9.76 10.29
CA LEU A 280 -1.44 11.02 9.74
C LEU A 280 -1.78 10.85 8.26
N LEU A 281 -3.02 11.17 7.90
CA LEU A 281 -3.45 11.24 6.50
C LEU A 281 -3.05 12.58 5.85
N LYS A 282 -2.79 13.59 6.67
CA LYS A 282 -2.30 14.93 6.29
C LYS A 282 -1.49 15.56 7.42
N LEU A 283 -0.79 16.63 7.15
CA LEU A 283 -0.02 17.36 8.16
C LEU A 283 -0.96 18.00 9.21
N PRO A 284 -0.60 17.96 10.51
CA PRO A 284 -1.46 18.44 11.59
C PRO A 284 -1.40 19.97 11.77
N LEU A 285 -0.54 20.65 11.02
CA LEU A 285 -0.37 22.10 11.02
C LEU A 285 -0.06 22.61 9.61
N ASN A 286 -0.18 23.91 9.40
CA ASN A 286 0.11 24.54 8.12
C ASN A 286 1.53 25.10 8.13
N PHE A 287 2.37 24.63 7.24
CA PHE A 287 3.63 25.30 6.90
C PHE A 287 3.36 26.41 5.88
N ASN A 288 4.05 27.53 5.99
CA ASN A 288 3.96 28.64 5.03
C ASN A 288 5.20 28.71 4.13
N ILE A 289 6.39 28.92 4.70
CA ILE A 289 7.68 28.93 3.99
C ILE A 289 8.65 28.00 4.71
N VAL A 290 9.39 27.20 3.95
CA VAL A 290 10.53 26.42 4.45
C VAL A 290 11.79 26.85 3.70
N GLU A 291 12.75 27.43 4.44
CA GLU A 291 14.03 27.88 3.91
C GLU A 291 15.06 26.76 3.96
N GLY A 292 14.80 25.68 3.24
CA GLY A 292 15.59 24.44 3.20
C GLY A 292 14.82 23.38 2.45
N ASP A 293 15.15 22.11 2.68
CA ASP A 293 14.42 20.95 2.17
C ASP A 293 13.20 20.64 3.04
N PHE A 294 12.14 20.14 2.41
CA PHE A 294 10.94 19.67 3.09
C PHE A 294 10.67 18.22 2.73
N ASP A 295 10.91 17.31 3.67
CA ASP A 295 10.80 15.87 3.46
C ASP A 295 9.69 15.25 4.33
N ILE A 296 8.64 14.77 3.68
CA ILE A 296 7.51 14.00 4.22
C ILE A 296 7.38 12.63 3.52
N GLY A 297 8.48 12.12 2.96
CA GLY A 297 8.50 10.82 2.30
C GLY A 297 8.30 9.65 3.25
N ASP A 298 8.08 8.46 2.68
CA ASP A 298 7.94 7.19 3.41
C ASP A 298 6.91 7.23 4.57
N ASN A 299 5.79 7.98 4.40
CA ASN A 299 4.67 8.03 5.32
C ASN A 299 3.42 7.41 4.68
N GLU A 300 2.25 7.64 5.26
CA GLU A 300 0.96 7.14 4.74
C GLU A 300 0.01 8.30 4.39
N LEU A 301 0.56 9.48 4.09
CA LEU A 301 -0.21 10.66 3.78
C LEU A 301 -1.05 10.47 2.51
N THR A 302 -2.33 10.84 2.57
CA THR A 302 -3.24 10.82 1.43
C THR A 302 -3.41 12.20 0.80
N SER A 303 -2.92 13.27 1.48
CA SER A 303 -3.09 14.66 1.09
C SER A 303 -1.82 15.47 1.36
N LEU A 304 -1.62 16.51 0.56
CA LEU A 304 -0.59 17.53 0.77
C LEU A 304 -1.09 18.73 1.58
N GLU A 305 -2.32 18.68 2.12
CA GLU A 305 -2.82 19.75 3.00
C GLU A 305 -1.87 19.98 4.18
N GLY A 306 -1.57 21.25 4.44
CA GLY A 306 -0.59 21.66 5.46
C GLY A 306 0.84 21.81 4.94
N SER A 307 1.15 21.38 3.72
CA SER A 307 2.46 21.60 3.09
C SER A 307 2.80 23.08 2.93
N PRO A 308 4.10 23.43 2.91
CA PRO A 308 4.53 24.81 2.72
C PRO A 308 4.13 25.34 1.34
N LYS A 309 3.73 26.60 1.27
CA LYS A 309 3.45 27.30 0.00
C LYS A 309 4.71 27.49 -0.84
N LYS A 310 5.87 27.61 -0.17
CA LYS A 310 7.18 27.78 -0.79
C LYS A 310 8.24 26.99 -0.04
N VAL A 311 9.09 26.31 -0.80
CA VAL A 311 10.27 25.59 -0.32
C VAL A 311 11.47 26.12 -1.10
N THR A 312 12.54 26.54 -0.40
CA THR A 312 13.74 27.05 -1.09
C THR A 312 14.67 25.93 -1.55
N GLY A 313 14.62 24.78 -0.92
CA GLY A 313 15.27 23.52 -1.30
C GLY A 313 14.32 22.59 -2.05
N SER A 314 14.50 21.30 -1.87
CA SER A 314 13.68 20.25 -2.48
C SER A 314 12.44 19.93 -1.64
N PHE A 315 11.35 19.60 -2.32
CA PHE A 315 10.13 19.08 -1.71
C PHE A 315 10.01 17.59 -2.00
N MET A 316 9.99 16.77 -0.97
CA MET A 316 9.98 15.30 -1.05
C MET A 316 8.74 14.74 -0.36
N ALA A 317 7.86 14.11 -1.13
CA ALA A 317 6.66 13.44 -0.66
C ALA A 317 6.51 12.04 -1.32
N HIS A 318 7.64 11.40 -1.59
CA HIS A 318 7.70 10.08 -2.20
C HIS A 318 7.18 8.98 -1.27
N LYS A 319 6.70 7.86 -1.86
CA LYS A 319 6.22 6.68 -1.12
C LYS A 319 5.17 7.04 -0.06
N ASN A 320 4.13 7.73 -0.49
CA ASN A 320 2.92 8.03 0.25
C ASN A 320 1.70 7.46 -0.49
N GLU A 321 0.52 7.82 -0.04
CA GLU A 321 -0.77 7.42 -0.62
C GLU A 321 -1.48 8.62 -1.30
N ILE A 322 -0.73 9.64 -1.70
CA ILE A 322 -1.24 10.90 -2.22
C ILE A 322 -1.90 10.69 -3.57
N PHE A 323 -3.13 11.17 -3.75
CA PHE A 323 -3.89 11.05 -4.99
C PHE A 323 -4.08 12.39 -5.73
N SER A 324 -3.77 13.52 -5.10
CA SER A 324 -3.87 14.87 -5.69
C SER A 324 -2.76 15.77 -5.16
N LEU A 325 -2.28 16.69 -6.00
CA LEU A 325 -1.28 17.71 -5.62
C LEU A 325 -1.89 18.93 -4.93
N LYS A 326 -3.22 18.94 -4.72
CA LYS A 326 -3.91 20.02 -4.00
C LYS A 326 -3.33 20.17 -2.59
N GLY A 327 -3.02 21.41 -2.21
CA GLY A 327 -2.40 21.71 -0.91
C GLY A 327 -0.88 21.65 -0.91
N GLY A 328 -0.26 21.21 -2.00
CA GLY A 328 1.19 21.20 -2.18
C GLY A 328 1.80 22.60 -2.43
N PRO A 329 3.13 22.69 -2.53
CA PRO A 329 3.86 23.94 -2.71
C PRO A 329 3.53 24.59 -4.08
N LYS A 330 3.55 25.90 -4.10
CA LYS A 330 3.46 26.70 -5.34
C LYS A 330 4.81 26.93 -5.99
N GLU A 331 5.87 27.00 -5.18
CA GLU A 331 7.25 27.23 -5.64
C GLU A 331 8.20 26.26 -4.93
N VAL A 332 9.08 25.62 -5.71
CA VAL A 332 10.13 24.72 -5.23
C VAL A 332 11.45 25.15 -5.83
N GLY A 333 12.40 25.51 -4.95
CA GLY A 333 13.71 25.99 -5.33
C GLY A 333 14.71 24.89 -5.70
N GLY A 334 14.44 23.66 -5.29
CA GLY A 334 15.14 22.43 -5.67
C GLY A 334 14.25 21.50 -6.52
N SER A 335 14.33 20.21 -6.24
CA SER A 335 13.56 19.16 -6.92
C SER A 335 12.21 18.94 -6.26
N PHE A 336 11.19 18.61 -7.07
CA PHE A 336 9.85 18.21 -6.62
C PHE A 336 9.68 16.71 -6.81
N ILE A 337 9.67 15.95 -5.69
CA ILE A 337 9.76 14.49 -5.67
C ILE A 337 8.49 13.89 -5.10
N ILE A 338 7.66 13.31 -5.97
CA ILE A 338 6.36 12.72 -5.65
C ILE A 338 6.23 11.28 -6.19
N LEU A 339 7.37 10.62 -6.38
CA LEU A 339 7.38 9.24 -6.89
C LEU A 339 6.73 8.25 -5.91
N HIS A 340 6.21 7.12 -6.45
CA HIS A 340 5.51 6.10 -5.65
C HIS A 340 4.34 6.68 -4.83
N ASN A 341 3.35 7.22 -5.52
CA ASN A 341 2.08 7.68 -4.98
C ASN A 341 0.92 7.17 -5.85
N ASN A 342 -0.29 7.66 -5.60
CA ASN A 342 -1.51 7.32 -6.33
C ASN A 342 -2.02 8.48 -7.21
N ILE A 343 -1.11 9.35 -7.67
CA ILE A 343 -1.45 10.58 -8.41
C ILE A 343 -1.87 10.20 -9.83
N THR A 344 -3.06 10.65 -10.23
CA THR A 344 -3.62 10.42 -11.58
C THR A 344 -3.62 11.67 -12.46
N SER A 345 -3.39 12.85 -11.87
CA SER A 345 -3.35 14.15 -12.56
C SER A 345 -2.28 15.05 -11.94
N LEU A 346 -1.63 15.86 -12.75
CA LEU A 346 -0.67 16.88 -12.30
C LEU A 346 -1.31 18.25 -12.11
N GLU A 347 -2.64 18.35 -12.07
CA GLU A 347 -3.34 19.55 -11.63
C GLU A 347 -2.84 19.98 -10.25
N PHE A 348 -2.71 21.27 -10.01
CA PHE A 348 -2.12 21.86 -8.79
C PHE A 348 -0.60 21.67 -8.63
N SER A 349 0.12 21.23 -9.65
CA SER A 349 1.59 21.23 -9.64
C SER A 349 2.17 22.59 -9.28
N PRO A 350 3.38 22.64 -8.69
CA PRO A 350 4.08 23.91 -8.49
C PRO A 350 4.16 24.74 -9.76
N SER A 351 4.02 26.06 -9.64
CA SER A 351 4.18 26.99 -10.78
C SER A 351 5.61 26.99 -11.31
N VAL A 352 6.59 26.76 -10.41
CA VAL A 352 8.01 26.67 -10.74
C VAL A 352 8.69 25.59 -9.91
N VAL A 353 9.46 24.72 -10.58
CA VAL A 353 10.41 23.78 -10.00
C VAL A 353 11.78 24.07 -10.63
N LYS A 354 12.75 24.51 -9.81
CA LYS A 354 14.03 24.97 -10.35
C LYS A 354 14.99 23.83 -10.71
N GLU A 355 14.71 22.63 -10.24
CA GLU A 355 15.46 21.43 -10.59
C GLU A 355 14.54 20.37 -11.23
N ASP A 356 14.61 19.14 -10.76
CA ASP A 356 13.94 17.99 -11.36
C ASP A 356 12.52 17.81 -10.83
N PHE A 357 11.63 17.38 -11.72
CA PHE A 357 10.27 16.97 -11.40
C PHE A 357 10.16 15.45 -11.49
N ILE A 358 10.03 14.77 -10.35
CA ILE A 358 10.09 13.31 -10.26
C ILE A 358 8.72 12.76 -9.88
N CYS A 359 7.96 12.29 -10.86
CA CYS A 359 6.59 11.75 -10.71
C CYS A 359 6.44 10.31 -11.22
N SER A 360 7.53 9.58 -11.39
CA SER A 360 7.46 8.17 -11.78
C SER A 360 6.76 7.31 -10.73
N HIS A 361 6.31 6.11 -11.12
CA HIS A 361 5.57 5.20 -10.22
C HIS A 361 4.28 5.84 -9.64
N ASN A 362 3.58 6.60 -10.46
CA ASN A 362 2.22 7.07 -10.26
C ASN A 362 1.35 6.56 -11.43
N PRO A 363 0.04 6.40 -11.27
CA PRO A 363 -0.87 5.97 -12.34
C PRO A 363 -1.20 7.12 -13.32
N LEU A 364 -0.22 7.96 -13.64
CA LEU A 364 -0.35 9.05 -14.61
C LEU A 364 -0.46 8.51 -16.03
N LYS A 365 -1.37 9.07 -16.81
CA LYS A 365 -1.53 8.78 -18.25
C LYS A 365 -0.93 9.86 -19.14
N GLU A 366 -0.85 11.08 -18.64
CA GLU A 366 -0.41 12.28 -19.34
C GLU A 366 0.31 13.22 -18.38
N LEU A 367 0.96 14.25 -18.89
CA LEU A 367 1.69 15.26 -18.11
C LEU A 367 0.99 16.63 -18.08
N ASP A 368 -0.28 16.66 -18.46
CA ASP A 368 -1.07 17.89 -18.39
C ASP A 368 -1.18 18.40 -16.95
N GLY A 369 -1.07 19.72 -16.78
CA GLY A 369 -1.02 20.34 -15.45
C GLY A 369 0.39 20.57 -14.91
N ILE A 370 1.45 19.98 -15.51
CA ILE A 370 2.82 20.34 -15.17
C ILE A 370 3.09 21.80 -15.63
N ASN A 371 3.80 22.55 -14.77
CA ASN A 371 4.17 23.95 -15.07
C ASN A 371 5.68 24.04 -15.34
N THR A 372 6.30 25.18 -15.05
CA THR A 372 7.71 25.42 -15.36
C THR A 372 8.63 24.48 -14.55
N VAL A 373 9.44 23.70 -15.26
CA VAL A 373 10.50 22.85 -14.69
C VAL A 373 11.80 23.18 -15.42
N LEU A 374 12.90 23.40 -14.68
CA LEU A 374 14.16 23.83 -15.26
C LEU A 374 15.18 22.69 -15.44
N GLY A 375 15.01 21.59 -14.74
CA GLY A 375 15.87 20.39 -14.82
C GLY A 375 15.31 19.32 -15.75
N TYR A 376 15.14 18.12 -15.21
CA TYR A 376 14.59 16.96 -15.90
C TYR A 376 13.22 16.55 -15.37
N ILE A 377 12.45 15.87 -16.20
CA ILE A 377 11.18 15.24 -15.80
C ILE A 377 11.37 13.73 -15.81
N PHE A 378 11.15 13.09 -14.66
CA PHE A 378 11.17 11.64 -14.49
C PHE A 378 9.74 11.13 -14.33
N THR A 379 9.26 10.36 -15.28
CA THR A 379 7.86 9.93 -15.36
C THR A 379 7.72 8.51 -15.89
N GLY A 380 6.59 7.86 -15.60
CA GLY A 380 6.16 6.62 -16.26
C GLY A 380 5.51 6.84 -17.61
N VAL A 381 5.16 8.08 -17.96
CA VAL A 381 4.47 8.43 -19.21
C VAL A 381 5.46 8.47 -20.37
N HIS A 382 5.19 7.73 -21.45
CA HIS A 382 5.98 7.78 -22.67
C HIS A 382 5.47 8.91 -23.58
N ILE A 383 6.39 9.85 -23.93
CA ILE A 383 6.09 10.94 -24.85
C ILE A 383 6.70 10.58 -26.21
N PRO A 384 5.88 10.36 -27.26
CA PRO A 384 6.38 10.04 -28.61
C PRO A 384 7.23 11.19 -29.17
N ASN A 385 8.26 10.83 -29.96
CA ASN A 385 9.13 11.78 -30.68
C ASN A 385 10.01 12.69 -29.82
N ILE A 386 10.04 12.52 -28.48
CA ILE A 386 11.02 13.19 -27.62
C ILE A 386 12.12 12.21 -27.23
N LYS A 387 13.39 12.63 -27.44
CA LYS A 387 14.55 11.85 -27.00
C LYS A 387 14.60 11.80 -25.49
N CYS A 388 14.66 10.58 -24.92
CA CYS A 388 14.70 10.35 -23.48
C CYS A 388 15.71 9.26 -23.11
N GLN A 389 16.11 9.22 -21.85
CA GLN A 389 16.75 8.06 -21.25
C GLN A 389 15.66 7.17 -20.62
N LYS A 390 15.76 5.88 -20.85
CA LYS A 390 14.80 4.88 -20.34
C LYS A 390 15.46 4.01 -19.29
N TYR A 391 14.82 3.91 -18.12
CA TYR A 391 15.21 3.04 -17.03
C TYR A 391 14.10 1.99 -16.83
N VAL A 392 14.47 0.73 -16.64
CA VAL A 392 13.51 -0.34 -16.35
C VAL A 392 13.94 -1.02 -15.04
N TYR A 393 13.05 -0.99 -14.06
CA TYR A 393 13.26 -1.65 -12.78
C TYR A 393 12.03 -2.46 -12.38
N LYS A 394 12.19 -3.78 -12.13
CA LYS A 394 11.10 -4.73 -11.79
C LYS A 394 9.90 -4.63 -12.74
N GLY A 395 10.13 -4.46 -14.04
CA GLY A 395 9.07 -4.35 -15.04
C GLY A 395 8.44 -2.96 -15.16
N ILE A 396 8.76 -2.02 -14.28
CA ILE A 396 8.28 -0.65 -14.34
C ILE A 396 9.27 0.21 -15.10
N THR A 397 8.76 0.97 -16.07
CA THR A 397 9.57 1.86 -16.90
C THR A 397 9.48 3.29 -16.39
N THR A 398 10.63 3.95 -16.27
CA THR A 398 10.75 5.39 -16.02
C THR A 398 11.48 6.03 -17.19
N TYR A 399 10.94 7.14 -17.68
CA TYR A 399 11.55 7.96 -18.72
C TYR A 399 12.09 9.24 -18.09
N LYS A 400 13.32 9.60 -18.43
CA LYS A 400 13.96 10.88 -18.09
C LYS A 400 13.98 11.76 -19.31
N TYR A 401 13.28 12.87 -19.26
CA TYR A 401 13.22 13.86 -20.33
C TYR A 401 13.87 15.18 -19.89
N PRO A 402 14.65 15.86 -20.76
CA PRO A 402 14.94 17.28 -20.53
C PRO A 402 13.63 18.08 -20.52
N ALA A 403 13.44 18.92 -19.49
CA ALA A 403 12.16 19.60 -19.29
C ALA A 403 11.80 20.56 -20.43
N ASP A 404 12.80 21.23 -21.04
CA ASP A 404 12.60 22.13 -22.19
C ASP A 404 11.92 21.48 -23.37
N PHE A 405 12.20 20.20 -23.66
CA PHE A 405 11.54 19.45 -24.72
C PHE A 405 10.10 19.11 -24.37
N VAL A 406 9.83 18.73 -23.11
CA VAL A 406 8.48 18.44 -22.64
C VAL A 406 7.65 19.71 -22.61
N MET A 407 8.20 20.81 -22.11
CA MET A 407 7.49 22.10 -22.08
C MET A 407 7.10 22.59 -23.49
N LYS A 408 7.97 22.43 -24.47
CA LYS A 408 7.65 22.70 -25.89
C LYS A 408 6.56 21.79 -26.43
N TYR A 409 6.63 20.50 -26.10
CA TYR A 409 5.62 19.50 -26.51
C TYR A 409 4.24 19.85 -25.95
N LEU A 410 4.17 20.32 -24.69
CA LEU A 410 2.94 20.71 -24.02
C LEU A 410 2.51 22.16 -24.35
N ASP A 411 3.17 22.83 -25.28
CA ASP A 411 2.94 24.23 -25.65
C ASP A 411 3.00 25.21 -24.46
N LYS A 412 3.93 24.94 -23.56
CA LYS A 412 4.17 25.74 -22.35
C LYS A 412 5.32 26.71 -22.56
N GLN A 413 5.22 27.90 -21.96
CA GLN A 413 6.34 28.86 -21.94
C GLN A 413 7.48 28.28 -21.08
N TYR A 414 8.66 28.20 -21.68
CA TYR A 414 9.90 27.80 -21.02
C TYR A 414 10.70 29.04 -20.61
N ILE A 415 11.14 29.06 -19.35
CA ILE A 415 12.03 30.11 -18.83
C ILE A 415 13.46 29.59 -18.96
N SER A 416 14.27 30.21 -19.84
CA SER A 416 15.69 29.91 -19.91
C SER A 416 16.44 30.50 -18.71
N LEU A 417 17.30 29.69 -18.09
CA LEU A 417 18.16 30.15 -17.00
C LEU A 417 19.25 31.09 -17.48
N THR A 418 19.58 32.08 -16.69
CA THR A 418 20.74 32.96 -16.90
C THR A 418 22.05 32.24 -16.56
N ASP A 419 23.19 32.78 -17.01
CA ASP A 419 24.49 32.13 -16.87
C ASP A 419 24.96 31.91 -15.40
N GLU A 420 24.40 32.63 -14.41
CA GLU A 420 24.67 32.46 -12.97
C GLU A 420 24.08 31.13 -12.43
N GLU A 421 23.08 30.59 -13.07
CA GLU A 421 22.44 29.33 -12.67
C GLU A 421 23.17 28.09 -13.26
N LYS A 422 24.12 28.28 -14.17
CA LYS A 422 24.99 27.20 -14.67
C LYS A 422 26.02 26.70 -13.66
N ALA A 423 26.35 27.48 -12.63
CA ALA A 423 27.18 27.06 -11.49
C ALA A 423 26.51 25.91 -10.66
N PHE A 424 25.27 25.63 -10.97
CA PHE A 424 24.43 24.61 -10.33
C PHE A 424 24.69 23.19 -10.84
N GLU A 425 25.45 23.00 -11.93
CA GLU A 425 25.70 21.66 -12.48
C GLU A 425 26.57 20.76 -11.58
N GLU A 426 27.32 21.34 -10.65
CA GLU A 426 28.12 20.56 -9.71
C GLU A 426 27.26 19.90 -8.60
N THR A 427 26.13 20.54 -8.26
CA THR A 427 25.13 19.96 -7.32
C THR A 427 24.34 18.83 -7.98
N LYS A 428 24.22 18.84 -9.30
CA LYS A 428 23.55 17.83 -10.13
C LYS A 428 24.13 16.43 -9.98
N LYS A 429 25.47 16.34 -9.85
CA LYS A 429 26.18 15.07 -9.63
C LYS A 429 25.84 14.40 -8.30
N ASN A 430 25.49 15.20 -7.29
CA ASN A 430 25.11 14.70 -5.98
C ASN A 430 23.65 14.18 -5.98
N LEU A 431 22.75 14.78 -6.77
CA LEU A 431 21.37 14.37 -6.85
C LEU A 431 21.20 13.07 -7.67
N GLU A 432 21.99 12.88 -8.73
CA GLU A 432 22.06 11.61 -9.46
C GLU A 432 22.49 10.47 -8.52
N ASN A 433 23.39 10.73 -7.59
CA ASN A 433 23.78 9.78 -6.54
C ASN A 433 22.67 9.54 -5.51
N VAL A 434 21.86 10.56 -5.18
CA VAL A 434 20.73 10.40 -4.26
C VAL A 434 19.60 9.62 -4.90
N ILE A 435 19.26 9.92 -6.15
CA ILE A 435 18.23 9.18 -6.91
C ILE A 435 18.68 7.73 -7.14
N THR A 436 19.93 7.52 -7.50
CA THR A 436 20.52 6.18 -7.66
C THR A 436 20.52 5.43 -6.32
N LYS A 437 20.91 6.09 -5.22
CA LYS A 437 20.85 5.50 -3.87
C LYS A 437 19.41 5.24 -3.40
N MET A 438 18.45 6.12 -3.69
CA MET A 438 17.04 5.89 -3.38
C MET A 438 16.46 4.74 -4.22
N LEU A 439 16.84 4.63 -5.48
CA LEU A 439 16.48 3.51 -6.33
C LEU A 439 17.18 2.21 -5.88
N GLU A 440 18.42 2.28 -5.40
CA GLU A 440 19.19 1.16 -4.86
C GLU A 440 18.72 0.76 -3.45
N GLN A 441 18.39 1.70 -2.56
CA GLN A 441 17.83 1.42 -1.23
C GLN A 441 16.40 0.88 -1.31
N ALA A 442 15.61 1.30 -2.29
CA ALA A 442 14.36 0.62 -2.64
C ALA A 442 14.60 -0.84 -3.11
N THR A 443 15.85 -1.19 -3.43
CA THR A 443 16.29 -2.54 -3.81
C THR A 443 16.70 -3.40 -2.61
N LEU A 444 17.25 -2.81 -1.56
CA LEU A 444 17.81 -3.51 -0.40
C LEU A 444 16.81 -3.69 0.76
N SER A 445 15.64 -3.02 0.70
CA SER A 445 14.55 -3.15 1.67
C SER A 445 13.42 -4.09 1.20
N LYS A 446 13.80 -5.09 0.39
CA LYS A 446 12.90 -6.18 -0.05
C LYS A 446 13.47 -7.53 0.28
#